data_8fc671f938bade491489c806b758b4c7
#
_entry.id   8fc671f938bade491489c806b758b4c7
#
_cell.length_a   1.000
_cell.length_b   1.000
_cell.length_c   1.000
_cell.angle_alpha   90.00
_cell.angle_beta   90.00
_cell.angle_gamma   90.00
#
_symmetry.space_group_name_H-M   'P 1'
#
loop_
_entity.id
_entity.type
_entity.pdbx_description
1 polymer ?
#
loop_
_entity_poly.entity_id
_entity_poly.type
_entity_poly.pdbx_seq_one_letter_code
_entity_poly.pdbx_strand_id
1 'polypeptide(L)'
;MSEIAVAVTQMSCSENSDENIEKAEKVIRAAAEKGAQIILLQELFLTPYFCKDEKGEYFEYAMEVEGHPMLAHMSKLAMELNVVLPISFYEKAGNTYFNSLMMIDADGTQMGVYRKTHIPHAPGYEEKYYFSPGDTGFKVWPTHYGKIGAGICWDQWFPECARAMAMMGADILLYPTAIGSDPKDPNWDISPNWQHVMMGHAAANVMPVCASNRVGLERGESCDIRFFGRSFITDEAGSKVAEADREEETILMASFDFEELRKKRKLMTLFRDRRPEMYDVLLTLDGRVS
;
A
#
# COMPACT_ATOMS: atom_id res chain seq x y z
N MET A 1 13.38 5.34 24.17
CA MET A 1 12.59 6.07 23.15
C MET A 1 11.32 5.29 22.92
N SER A 2 10.22 5.89 22.57
CA SER A 2 8.94 5.16 22.42
C SER A 2 8.95 4.36 21.11
N GLU A 3 8.58 3.09 21.19
CA GLU A 3 8.26 2.30 20.01
C GLU A 3 7.06 2.90 19.28
N ILE A 4 7.06 2.85 17.97
CA ILE A 4 5.95 3.27 17.12
C ILE A 4 5.09 2.06 16.78
N ALA A 5 3.83 2.10 17.19
CA ALA A 5 2.87 1.04 16.92
C ALA A 5 2.23 1.23 15.54
N VAL A 6 2.29 0.18 14.73
CA VAL A 6 1.76 0.13 13.37
C VAL A 6 0.63 -0.89 13.31
N ALA A 7 -0.48 -0.52 12.69
CA ALA A 7 -1.59 -1.42 12.39
C ALA A 7 -1.69 -1.67 10.88
N VAL A 8 -1.97 -2.91 10.52
CA VAL A 8 -2.35 -3.33 9.18
C VAL A 8 -3.75 -3.93 9.25
N THR A 9 -4.63 -3.47 8.40
CA THR A 9 -6.02 -3.93 8.39
C THR A 9 -6.26 -4.91 7.25
N GLN A 10 -7.26 -5.74 7.40
CA GLN A 10 -7.79 -6.63 6.37
C GLN A 10 -9.30 -6.57 6.44
N MET A 11 -9.95 -6.13 5.37
CA MET A 11 -11.41 -6.04 5.30
C MET A 11 -11.94 -6.35 3.91
N SER A 12 -13.21 -6.77 3.83
CA SER A 12 -13.99 -6.88 2.61
C SER A 12 -14.60 -5.53 2.24
N CYS A 13 -14.87 -5.31 0.95
CA CYS A 13 -15.59 -4.13 0.47
C CYS A 13 -16.96 -4.54 -0.09
N SER A 14 -17.97 -3.71 0.17
CA SER A 14 -19.31 -3.81 -0.40
C SER A 14 -19.48 -2.92 -1.63
N GLU A 15 -20.60 -3.07 -2.33
CA GLU A 15 -20.98 -2.18 -3.45
C GLU A 15 -21.33 -0.76 -2.97
N ASN A 16 -21.55 -0.56 -1.68
CA ASN A 16 -21.93 0.71 -1.08
C ASN A 16 -20.72 1.43 -0.49
N SER A 17 -20.33 2.54 -1.09
CA SER A 17 -19.18 3.34 -0.65
C SER A 17 -19.33 3.89 0.78
N ASP A 18 -20.55 4.25 1.20
CA ASP A 18 -20.78 4.77 2.55
C ASP A 18 -20.54 3.67 3.61
N GLU A 19 -21.00 2.44 3.33
CA GLU A 19 -20.72 1.29 4.19
C GLU A 19 -19.22 1.00 4.29
N ASN A 20 -18.49 1.15 3.17
CA ASN A 20 -17.04 0.95 3.15
C ASN A 20 -16.30 2.02 3.97
N ILE A 21 -16.75 3.29 3.91
CA ILE A 21 -16.21 4.37 4.73
C ILE A 21 -16.49 4.10 6.22
N GLU A 22 -17.73 3.76 6.57
CA GLU A 22 -18.09 3.45 7.96
C GLU A 22 -17.28 2.27 8.53
N LYS A 23 -17.09 1.22 7.72
CA LYS A 23 -16.28 0.07 8.09
C LYS A 23 -14.81 0.46 8.29
N ALA A 24 -14.24 1.22 7.34
CA ALA A 24 -12.88 1.73 7.44
C ALA A 24 -12.69 2.59 8.71
N GLU A 25 -13.62 3.50 9.01
CA GLU A 25 -13.58 4.30 10.23
C GLU A 25 -13.62 3.42 11.49
N LYS A 26 -14.52 2.44 11.56
CA LYS A 26 -14.59 1.50 12.71
C LYS A 26 -13.27 0.77 12.93
N VAL A 27 -12.65 0.30 11.84
CA VAL A 27 -11.37 -0.42 11.91
C VAL A 27 -10.24 0.52 12.32
N ILE A 28 -10.19 1.76 11.80
CA ILE A 28 -9.20 2.77 12.20
C ILE A 28 -9.35 3.11 13.69
N ARG A 29 -10.57 3.36 14.18
CA ARG A 29 -10.83 3.65 15.60
C ARG A 29 -10.39 2.48 16.49
N ALA A 30 -10.75 1.25 16.12
CA ALA A 30 -10.35 0.06 16.86
C ALA A 30 -8.83 -0.17 16.88
N ALA A 31 -8.13 0.18 15.80
CA ALA A 31 -6.67 0.14 15.77
C ALA A 31 -6.05 1.24 16.67
N ALA A 32 -6.58 2.46 16.61
CA ALA A 32 -6.13 3.58 17.46
C ALA A 32 -6.36 3.29 18.95
N GLU A 33 -7.52 2.71 19.34
CA GLU A 33 -7.80 2.25 20.70
C GLU A 33 -6.79 1.22 21.21
N LYS A 34 -6.22 0.39 20.31
CA LYS A 34 -5.13 -0.54 20.62
C LYS A 34 -3.75 0.12 20.66
N GLY A 35 -3.68 1.43 20.44
CA GLY A 35 -2.45 2.22 20.48
C GLY A 35 -1.73 2.37 19.15
N ALA A 36 -2.34 2.01 18.02
CA ALA A 36 -1.74 2.23 16.70
C ALA A 36 -1.54 3.73 16.42
N GLN A 37 -0.39 4.06 15.86
CA GLN A 37 0.00 5.41 15.48
C GLN A 37 0.09 5.57 13.94
N ILE A 38 0.34 4.48 13.22
CA ILE A 38 0.31 4.39 11.77
C ILE A 38 -0.66 3.26 11.41
N ILE A 39 -1.69 3.54 10.60
CA ILE A 39 -2.72 2.57 10.28
C ILE A 39 -2.86 2.45 8.76
N LEU A 40 -2.59 1.26 8.24
CA LEU A 40 -2.67 0.95 6.82
C LEU A 40 -3.98 0.25 6.48
N LEU A 41 -4.78 0.86 5.60
CA LEU A 41 -5.91 0.25 4.92
C LEU A 41 -5.47 -0.39 3.58
N GLN A 42 -6.35 -1.20 2.97
CA GLN A 42 -6.09 -1.76 1.64
C GLN A 42 -6.32 -0.74 0.50
N GLU A 43 -5.88 -1.13 -0.70
CA GLU A 43 -6.03 -0.37 -1.94
C GLU A 43 -7.50 -0.19 -2.33
N LEU A 44 -7.87 1.04 -2.79
CA LEU A 44 -9.18 1.38 -3.36
C LEU A 44 -10.38 0.91 -2.51
N PHE A 45 -10.27 1.00 -1.20
CA PHE A 45 -11.23 0.41 -0.26
C PHE A 45 -12.62 1.04 -0.33
N LEU A 46 -12.76 2.20 -0.97
CA LEU A 46 -14.02 2.92 -1.09
C LEU A 46 -15.07 2.17 -1.92
N THR A 47 -14.60 1.33 -2.84
CA THR A 47 -15.45 0.60 -3.79
C THR A 47 -15.07 -0.87 -3.84
N PRO A 48 -15.91 -1.75 -4.41
CA PRO A 48 -15.43 -3.04 -4.91
C PRO A 48 -14.24 -2.82 -5.84
N TYR A 49 -13.44 -3.84 -6.04
CA TYR A 49 -12.35 -3.79 -7.01
C TYR A 49 -12.91 -3.81 -8.44
N PHE A 50 -13.28 -2.63 -8.93
CA PHE A 50 -13.94 -2.46 -10.23
C PHE A 50 -13.08 -2.84 -11.43
N CYS A 51 -11.74 -2.86 -11.26
CA CYS A 51 -10.80 -3.19 -12.35
C CYS A 51 -10.87 -4.64 -12.83
N LYS A 52 -11.74 -5.48 -12.27
CA LYS A 52 -12.03 -6.82 -12.80
C LYS A 52 -12.86 -6.79 -14.11
N ASP A 53 -13.51 -5.66 -14.38
CA ASP A 53 -14.33 -5.43 -15.57
C ASP A 53 -13.92 -4.12 -16.26
N GLU A 54 -13.98 -4.05 -17.59
CA GLU A 54 -13.77 -2.81 -18.36
C GLU A 54 -15.11 -2.13 -18.62
N LYS A 55 -15.49 -1.18 -17.75
CA LYS A 55 -16.76 -0.45 -17.84
C LYS A 55 -16.56 1.05 -17.78
N GLY A 56 -17.10 1.77 -18.76
CA GLY A 56 -17.03 3.23 -18.81
C GLY A 56 -17.71 3.92 -17.63
N GLU A 57 -18.73 3.30 -17.04
CA GLU A 57 -19.45 3.84 -15.88
C GLU A 57 -18.59 3.93 -14.62
N TYR A 58 -17.54 3.10 -14.49
CA TYR A 58 -16.65 3.12 -13.31
C TYR A 58 -15.72 4.34 -13.28
N PHE A 59 -15.60 5.09 -14.37
CA PHE A 59 -14.92 6.39 -14.32
C PHE A 59 -15.63 7.41 -13.42
N GLU A 60 -16.91 7.22 -13.13
CA GLU A 60 -17.68 8.06 -12.19
C GLU A 60 -17.27 7.88 -10.72
N TYR A 61 -16.52 6.83 -10.38
CA TYR A 61 -15.94 6.65 -9.05
C TYR A 61 -14.75 7.57 -8.78
N ALA A 62 -14.15 8.11 -9.84
CA ALA A 62 -12.96 8.96 -9.72
C ALA A 62 -13.34 10.38 -9.26
N MET A 63 -12.57 10.91 -8.32
CA MET A 63 -12.77 12.27 -7.80
C MET A 63 -11.47 13.06 -7.79
N GLU A 64 -11.58 14.38 -7.93
CA GLU A 64 -10.45 15.28 -7.75
C GLU A 64 -10.00 15.30 -6.29
N VAL A 65 -8.71 15.55 -6.06
CA VAL A 65 -8.15 15.67 -4.70
C VAL A 65 -8.76 16.85 -3.97
N GLU A 66 -8.88 17.98 -4.68
CA GLU A 66 -9.49 19.18 -4.10
C GLU A 66 -11.00 18.96 -3.84
N GLY A 67 -11.39 19.14 -2.59
CA GLY A 67 -12.78 18.93 -2.17
C GLY A 67 -13.22 17.47 -2.04
N HIS A 68 -12.30 16.50 -2.10
CA HIS A 68 -12.62 15.08 -1.98
C HIS A 68 -13.20 14.76 -0.59
N PRO A 69 -14.48 14.35 -0.48
CA PRO A 69 -15.18 14.23 0.81
C PRO A 69 -14.57 13.14 1.71
N MET A 70 -14.18 11.99 1.13
CA MET A 70 -13.55 10.90 1.89
C MET A 70 -12.18 11.34 2.42
N LEU A 71 -11.34 12.03 1.64
CA LEU A 71 -10.05 12.54 2.11
C LEU A 71 -10.23 13.57 3.23
N ALA A 72 -11.23 14.47 3.11
CA ALA A 72 -11.57 15.42 4.16
C ALA A 72 -12.05 14.73 5.45
N HIS A 73 -12.84 13.66 5.34
CA HIS A 73 -13.28 12.84 6.47
C HIS A 73 -12.09 12.15 7.14
N MET A 74 -11.21 11.48 6.37
CA MET A 74 -10.02 10.80 6.90
C MET A 74 -9.02 11.77 7.54
N SER A 75 -8.91 13.00 7.02
CA SER A 75 -8.07 14.05 7.65
C SER A 75 -8.58 14.43 9.04
N LYS A 76 -9.90 14.59 9.20
CA LYS A 76 -10.50 14.86 10.52
C LYS A 76 -10.28 13.68 11.47
N LEU A 77 -10.46 12.45 10.97
CA LEU A 77 -10.28 11.23 11.76
C LEU A 77 -8.81 11.06 12.20
N ALA A 78 -7.86 11.31 11.31
CA ALA A 78 -6.42 11.30 11.61
C ALA A 78 -6.06 12.27 12.74
N MET A 79 -6.56 13.51 12.64
CA MET A 79 -6.36 14.53 13.68
C MET A 79 -7.04 14.16 15.00
N GLU A 80 -8.28 13.67 14.96
CA GLU A 80 -9.04 13.26 16.16
C GLU A 80 -8.32 12.15 16.93
N LEU A 81 -7.80 11.16 16.21
CA LEU A 81 -7.18 9.97 16.79
C LEU A 81 -5.66 10.09 16.97
N ASN A 82 -5.06 11.17 16.46
CA ASN A 82 -3.61 11.39 16.45
C ASN A 82 -2.87 10.23 15.77
N VAL A 83 -3.30 9.86 14.55
CA VAL A 83 -2.76 8.75 13.76
C VAL A 83 -2.40 9.16 12.34
N VAL A 84 -1.40 8.49 11.75
CA VAL A 84 -1.04 8.65 10.34
C VAL A 84 -1.85 7.67 9.50
N LEU A 85 -2.48 8.18 8.42
CA LEU A 85 -3.32 7.41 7.51
C LEU A 85 -2.84 7.56 6.05
N PRO A 86 -2.22 6.53 5.45
CA PRO A 86 -2.05 6.44 4.00
C PRO A 86 -3.36 5.95 3.38
N ILE A 87 -4.02 6.80 2.61
CA ILE A 87 -5.37 6.57 2.07
C ILE A 87 -5.30 6.38 0.57
N SER A 88 -5.60 5.17 0.10
CA SER A 88 -5.70 4.85 -1.33
C SER A 88 -7.07 5.24 -1.89
N PHE A 89 -7.08 5.84 -3.08
CA PHE A 89 -8.30 6.32 -3.74
C PHE A 89 -8.14 6.40 -5.26
N TYR A 90 -9.27 6.49 -5.98
CA TYR A 90 -9.31 6.71 -7.42
C TYR A 90 -9.31 8.21 -7.71
N GLU A 91 -8.17 8.70 -8.23
CA GLU A 91 -7.97 10.12 -8.52
C GLU A 91 -8.39 10.48 -9.94
N LYS A 92 -9.17 11.56 -10.09
CA LYS A 92 -9.32 12.30 -11.32
C LYS A 92 -8.45 13.54 -11.27
N ALA A 93 -7.62 13.75 -12.28
CA ALA A 93 -6.76 14.92 -12.42
C ALA A 93 -6.95 15.53 -13.82
N GLY A 94 -7.86 16.48 -13.93
CA GLY A 94 -8.30 17.02 -15.23
C GLY A 94 -8.96 15.93 -16.08
N ASN A 95 -8.34 15.55 -17.19
CA ASN A 95 -8.83 14.49 -18.09
C ASN A 95 -8.08 13.16 -17.91
N THR A 96 -7.29 13.02 -16.85
CA THR A 96 -6.46 11.84 -16.59
C THR A 96 -6.84 11.21 -15.25
N TYR A 97 -6.70 9.90 -15.16
CA TYR A 97 -7.13 9.12 -14.00
C TYR A 97 -5.96 8.31 -13.44
N PHE A 98 -5.87 8.23 -12.10
CA PHE A 98 -4.78 7.56 -11.42
C PHE A 98 -5.27 6.72 -10.25
N ASN A 99 -4.58 5.63 -9.99
CA ASN A 99 -4.66 4.94 -8.71
C ASN A 99 -3.69 5.64 -7.76
N SER A 100 -4.21 6.28 -6.73
CA SER A 100 -3.47 7.25 -5.93
C SER A 100 -3.53 6.95 -4.43
N LEU A 101 -2.55 7.49 -3.71
CA LEU A 101 -2.48 7.43 -2.26
C LEU A 101 -2.21 8.84 -1.72
N MET A 102 -3.08 9.31 -0.81
CA MET A 102 -2.86 10.50 0.00
C MET A 102 -2.24 10.11 1.32
N MET A 103 -1.09 10.67 1.66
CA MET A 103 -0.55 10.56 3.01
C MET A 103 -1.17 11.65 3.88
N ILE A 104 -1.81 11.24 4.98
CA ILE A 104 -2.41 12.14 5.96
C ILE A 104 -1.65 12.00 7.27
N ASP A 105 -1.09 13.10 7.77
CA ASP A 105 -0.34 13.11 9.05
C ASP A 105 -1.26 13.13 10.27
N ALA A 106 -0.71 12.90 11.42
CA ALA A 106 -1.41 12.80 12.70
C ALA A 106 -2.16 14.07 13.13
N ASP A 107 -1.81 15.23 12.55
CA ASP A 107 -2.52 16.49 12.75
C ASP A 107 -3.62 16.74 11.70
N GLY A 108 -3.89 15.75 10.82
CA GLY A 108 -4.85 15.84 9.73
C GLY A 108 -4.33 16.50 8.45
N THR A 109 -3.06 16.91 8.42
CA THR A 109 -2.44 17.52 7.24
C THR A 109 -2.34 16.52 6.10
N GLN A 110 -2.86 16.87 4.93
CA GLN A 110 -2.67 16.13 3.68
C GLN A 110 -1.28 16.47 3.12
N MET A 111 -0.36 15.49 3.17
CA MET A 111 1.05 15.67 2.82
C MET A 111 1.34 15.49 1.32
N GLY A 112 0.33 15.36 0.50
CA GLY A 112 0.41 15.20 -0.95
C GLY A 112 0.27 13.75 -1.43
N VAL A 113 0.05 13.64 -2.72
CA VAL A 113 -0.35 12.39 -3.41
C VAL A 113 0.87 11.65 -3.95
N TYR A 114 0.84 10.32 -3.83
CA TYR A 114 1.60 9.38 -4.65
C TYR A 114 0.66 8.74 -5.66
N ARG A 115 1.03 8.70 -6.93
CA ARG A 115 0.33 7.99 -7.99
C ARG A 115 1.05 6.68 -8.30
N LYS A 116 0.32 5.57 -8.30
CA LYS A 116 0.85 4.22 -8.54
C LYS A 116 1.73 4.19 -9.79
N THR A 117 3.00 3.84 -9.61
CA THR A 117 3.99 3.86 -10.70
C THR A 117 3.78 2.72 -11.67
N HIS A 118 3.56 1.51 -11.16
CA HIS A 118 3.41 0.31 -11.98
C HIS A 118 1.95 -0.11 -12.03
N ILE A 119 1.36 -0.05 -13.23
CA ILE A 119 -0.04 -0.40 -13.46
C ILE A 119 -0.11 -1.80 -14.06
N PRO A 120 -0.72 -2.79 -13.36
CA PRO A 120 -0.90 -4.14 -13.91
C PRO A 120 -1.92 -4.13 -15.06
N HIS A 121 -1.85 -5.17 -15.87
CA HIS A 121 -2.89 -5.49 -16.84
C HIS A 121 -2.89 -6.99 -17.09
N ALA A 122 -3.90 -7.65 -16.59
CA ALA A 122 -4.11 -9.08 -16.74
C ALA A 122 -5.61 -9.36 -16.56
N PRO A 123 -6.14 -10.52 -17.02
CA PRO A 123 -7.53 -10.87 -16.80
C PRO A 123 -7.95 -10.73 -15.34
N GLY A 124 -9.01 -9.97 -15.09
CA GLY A 124 -9.48 -9.62 -13.75
C GLY A 124 -8.70 -8.51 -13.04
N TYR A 125 -7.64 -8.01 -13.66
CA TYR A 125 -6.82 -6.89 -13.17
C TYR A 125 -6.57 -5.90 -14.31
N GLU A 126 -7.66 -5.38 -14.90
CA GLU A 126 -7.67 -4.53 -16.10
C GLU A 126 -7.37 -3.05 -15.73
N GLU A 127 -6.38 -2.83 -14.87
CA GLU A 127 -6.11 -1.48 -14.33
C GLU A 127 -5.67 -0.49 -15.40
N LYS A 128 -5.02 -0.93 -16.49
CA LYS A 128 -4.61 -0.02 -17.59
C LYS A 128 -5.79 0.53 -18.38
N TYR A 129 -7.00 -0.02 -18.24
CA TYR A 129 -8.20 0.56 -18.81
C TYR A 129 -8.57 1.88 -18.11
N TYR A 130 -8.31 1.97 -16.80
CA TYR A 130 -8.70 3.09 -15.96
C TYR A 130 -7.56 4.05 -15.67
N PHE A 131 -6.36 3.55 -15.39
CA PHE A 131 -5.29 4.35 -14.80
C PHE A 131 -4.13 4.58 -15.75
N SER A 132 -3.69 5.83 -15.78
CA SER A 132 -2.37 6.17 -16.31
C SER A 132 -1.28 5.80 -15.32
N PRO A 133 -0.06 5.45 -15.81
CA PRO A 133 1.10 5.31 -14.93
C PRO A 133 1.35 6.57 -14.12
N GLY A 134 1.73 6.41 -12.86
CA GLY A 134 2.00 7.53 -11.96
C GLY A 134 3.20 8.37 -12.40
N ASP A 135 3.07 9.68 -12.25
CA ASP A 135 4.05 10.69 -12.64
C ASP A 135 4.69 11.43 -11.46
N THR A 136 4.34 11.04 -10.23
CA THR A 136 4.84 11.70 -9.01
C THR A 136 6.24 11.26 -8.58
N GLY A 137 6.76 10.18 -9.16
CA GLY A 137 7.93 9.48 -8.65
C GLY A 137 7.64 8.80 -7.30
N PHE A 138 8.59 8.00 -6.82
CA PHE A 138 8.50 7.41 -5.49
C PHE A 138 8.59 8.48 -4.41
N LYS A 139 7.90 8.26 -3.28
CA LYS A 139 7.82 9.27 -2.19
C LYS A 139 8.09 8.67 -0.83
N VAL A 140 8.66 9.50 0.03
CA VAL A 140 8.82 9.26 1.46
C VAL A 140 8.37 10.51 2.20
N TRP A 141 7.45 10.35 3.13
CA TRP A 141 6.88 11.46 3.90
C TRP A 141 7.44 11.49 5.32
N PRO A 142 7.95 12.65 5.74
CA PRO A 142 8.39 12.85 7.13
C PRO A 142 7.17 13.14 8.01
N THR A 143 6.49 12.09 8.47
CA THR A 143 5.30 12.21 9.30
C THR A 143 5.68 12.42 10.78
N HIS A 144 4.68 12.70 11.61
CA HIS A 144 4.85 12.83 13.05
C HIS A 144 5.53 11.61 13.70
N TYR A 145 5.29 10.41 13.18
CA TYR A 145 5.79 9.15 13.76
C TYR A 145 6.98 8.53 13.04
N GLY A 146 7.48 9.15 11.99
CA GLY A 146 8.64 8.65 11.26
C GLY A 146 8.57 8.92 9.76
N LYS A 147 9.58 8.45 9.04
CA LYS A 147 9.64 8.58 7.58
C LYS A 147 8.98 7.38 6.93
N ILE A 148 7.85 7.59 6.28
CA ILE A 148 7.04 6.52 5.71
C ILE A 148 7.19 6.51 4.20
N GLY A 149 7.61 5.38 3.63
CA GLY A 149 7.50 5.09 2.19
C GLY A 149 6.22 4.31 1.93
N ALA A 150 5.54 4.60 0.82
CA ALA A 150 4.36 3.84 0.41
C ALA A 150 4.35 3.66 -1.11
N GLY A 151 4.15 2.41 -1.53
CA GLY A 151 3.81 2.03 -2.91
C GLY A 151 2.43 1.39 -2.91
N ILE A 152 1.81 1.23 -4.08
CA ILE A 152 0.46 0.68 -4.18
C ILE A 152 0.51 -0.66 -4.91
N CYS A 153 0.05 -1.73 -4.27
CA CYS A 153 -0.22 -3.07 -4.83
C CYS A 153 0.90 -3.54 -5.78
N TRP A 154 0.75 -3.39 -7.11
CA TRP A 154 1.70 -3.88 -8.10
C TRP A 154 3.12 -3.33 -7.92
N ASP A 155 3.30 -2.14 -7.32
CA ASP A 155 4.60 -1.58 -6.97
C ASP A 155 5.42 -2.51 -6.06
N GLN A 156 4.74 -3.34 -5.26
CA GLN A 156 5.35 -4.28 -4.31
C GLN A 156 6.20 -5.38 -4.97
N TRP A 157 5.97 -5.65 -6.27
CA TRP A 157 6.74 -6.65 -7.01
C TRP A 157 8.10 -6.14 -7.49
N PHE A 158 8.32 -4.82 -7.46
CA PHE A 158 9.51 -4.17 -8.00
C PHE A 158 10.51 -3.82 -6.91
N PRO A 159 11.69 -4.50 -6.85
CA PRO A 159 12.73 -4.17 -5.89
C PRO A 159 13.21 -2.71 -6.00
N GLU A 160 13.13 -2.11 -7.18
CA GLU A 160 13.47 -0.72 -7.44
C GLU A 160 12.61 0.25 -6.63
N CYS A 161 11.30 -0.02 -6.51
CA CYS A 161 10.39 0.75 -5.68
C CYS A 161 10.83 0.77 -4.22
N ALA A 162 11.03 -0.41 -3.63
CA ALA A 162 11.46 -0.56 -2.25
C ALA A 162 12.84 0.07 -1.99
N ARG A 163 13.80 -0.17 -2.92
CA ARG A 163 15.15 0.37 -2.80
C ARG A 163 15.18 1.89 -2.94
N ALA A 164 14.40 2.47 -3.86
CA ALA A 164 14.32 3.92 -4.02
C ALA A 164 13.82 4.58 -2.73
N MET A 165 12.72 4.11 -2.15
CA MET A 165 12.18 4.67 -0.91
C MET A 165 13.12 4.46 0.28
N ALA A 166 13.80 3.33 0.37
CA ALA A 166 14.84 3.10 1.37
C ALA A 166 16.02 4.08 1.24
N MET A 167 16.46 4.36 -0.01
CA MET A 167 17.48 5.37 -0.31
C MET A 167 17.04 6.78 0.06
N MET A 168 15.75 7.10 -0.08
CA MET A 168 15.16 8.36 0.35
C MET A 168 15.02 8.47 1.88
N GLY A 169 15.34 7.39 2.61
CA GLY A 169 15.42 7.35 4.07
C GLY A 169 14.13 6.91 4.76
N ALA A 170 13.27 6.15 4.10
CA ALA A 170 12.11 5.55 4.75
C ALA A 170 12.51 4.69 5.96
N ASP A 171 11.73 4.77 7.03
CA ASP A 171 11.87 3.92 8.22
C ASP A 171 11.05 2.64 8.09
N ILE A 172 9.95 2.72 7.33
CA ILE A 172 9.01 1.64 7.08
C ILE A 172 8.43 1.78 5.67
N LEU A 173 8.10 0.66 5.03
CA LEU A 173 7.36 0.62 3.77
C LEU A 173 5.95 0.08 3.98
N LEU A 174 4.98 0.75 3.34
CA LEU A 174 3.56 0.40 3.38
C LEU A 174 3.07 0.08 1.97
N TYR A 175 2.33 -1.02 1.82
CA TYR A 175 1.72 -1.45 0.57
C TYR A 175 0.22 -1.72 0.76
N PRO A 176 -0.66 -0.72 0.54
CA PRO A 176 -2.07 -0.98 0.33
C PRO A 176 -2.24 -1.82 -0.92
N THR A 177 -3.02 -2.89 -0.84
CA THR A 177 -3.07 -3.93 -1.87
C THR A 177 -4.50 -4.40 -2.11
N ALA A 178 -4.77 -4.86 -3.35
CA ALA A 178 -5.94 -5.62 -3.76
C ALA A 178 -5.48 -6.76 -4.67
N ILE A 179 -5.13 -7.89 -4.09
CA ILE A 179 -4.66 -9.08 -4.81
C ILE A 179 -5.43 -10.33 -4.35
N GLY A 180 -5.84 -11.14 -5.30
CA GLY A 180 -6.65 -12.33 -5.07
C GLY A 180 -6.30 -13.46 -6.04
N SER A 181 -7.26 -14.34 -6.30
CA SER A 181 -7.13 -15.46 -7.21
C SER A 181 -6.89 -15.01 -8.64
N ASP A 182 -6.18 -15.84 -9.42
CA ASP A 182 -6.14 -15.71 -10.87
C ASP A 182 -7.47 -16.22 -11.46
N PRO A 183 -8.22 -15.39 -12.21
CA PRO A 183 -9.49 -15.85 -12.81
C PRO A 183 -9.32 -16.99 -13.83
N LYS A 184 -8.14 -17.12 -14.47
CA LYS A 184 -7.85 -18.19 -15.45
C LYS A 184 -7.36 -19.48 -14.79
N ASP A 185 -6.71 -19.38 -13.63
CA ASP A 185 -6.26 -20.53 -12.85
C ASP A 185 -6.53 -20.32 -11.36
N PRO A 186 -7.78 -20.55 -10.92
CA PRO A 186 -8.16 -20.39 -9.51
C PRO A 186 -7.38 -21.30 -8.53
N ASN A 187 -6.69 -22.32 -9.04
CA ASN A 187 -5.87 -23.22 -8.22
C ASN A 187 -4.44 -22.69 -8.02
N TRP A 188 -4.03 -21.70 -8.81
CA TRP A 188 -2.72 -21.09 -8.64
C TRP A 188 -2.72 -20.13 -7.45
N ASP A 189 -2.01 -20.51 -6.39
CA ASP A 189 -1.85 -19.69 -5.20
C ASP A 189 -0.58 -18.84 -5.30
N ILE A 190 -0.73 -17.58 -5.70
CA ILE A 190 0.37 -16.60 -5.78
C ILE A 190 0.75 -16.02 -4.40
N SER A 191 -0.06 -16.24 -3.37
CA SER A 191 0.12 -15.57 -2.08
C SER A 191 1.46 -15.84 -1.38
N PRO A 192 2.09 -17.05 -1.48
CA PRO A 192 3.42 -17.23 -0.93
C PRO A 192 4.48 -16.37 -1.64
N ASN A 193 4.43 -16.31 -2.98
CA ASN A 193 5.37 -15.49 -3.75
C ASN A 193 5.20 -14.00 -3.43
N TRP A 194 3.96 -13.54 -3.32
CA TRP A 194 3.60 -12.19 -2.93
C TRP A 194 4.24 -11.79 -1.58
N GLN A 195 4.13 -12.63 -0.57
CA GLN A 195 4.77 -12.39 0.72
C GLN A 195 6.30 -12.46 0.65
N HIS A 196 6.86 -13.47 -0.05
CA HIS A 196 8.31 -13.66 -0.14
C HIS A 196 9.01 -12.48 -0.80
N VAL A 197 8.43 -11.86 -1.84
CA VAL A 197 9.00 -10.67 -2.48
C VAL A 197 9.15 -9.54 -1.47
N MET A 198 8.11 -9.24 -0.71
CA MET A 198 8.14 -8.15 0.29
C MET A 198 8.99 -8.48 1.51
N MET A 199 9.06 -9.74 1.94
CA MET A 199 10.02 -10.21 2.94
C MET A 199 11.47 -9.97 2.46
N GLY A 200 11.74 -10.22 1.17
CA GLY A 200 13.02 -9.91 0.54
C GLY A 200 13.31 -8.39 0.53
N HIS A 201 12.32 -7.55 0.28
CA HIS A 201 12.48 -6.09 0.35
C HIS A 201 12.82 -5.63 1.76
N ALA A 202 12.16 -6.18 2.78
CA ALA A 202 12.46 -5.86 4.18
C ALA A 202 13.90 -6.19 4.52
N ALA A 203 14.32 -7.43 4.27
CA ALA A 203 15.68 -7.90 4.54
C ALA A 203 16.76 -7.13 3.76
N ALA A 204 16.55 -6.91 2.45
CA ALA A 204 17.51 -6.22 1.59
C ALA A 204 17.68 -4.73 1.93
N ASN A 205 16.70 -4.11 2.60
CA ASN A 205 16.71 -2.70 2.98
C ASN A 205 16.83 -2.45 4.48
N VAL A 206 16.85 -3.51 5.28
CA VAL A 206 16.90 -3.45 6.76
C VAL A 206 15.79 -2.53 7.28
N MET A 207 14.54 -2.85 6.90
CA MET A 207 13.41 -1.98 7.12
C MET A 207 12.10 -2.80 7.14
N PRO A 208 11.21 -2.59 8.14
CA PRO A 208 9.91 -3.27 8.17
C PRO A 208 9.08 -2.99 6.92
N VAL A 209 8.31 -3.99 6.50
CA VAL A 209 7.33 -3.89 5.41
C VAL A 209 5.96 -4.32 5.92
N CYS A 210 4.94 -3.54 5.57
CA CYS A 210 3.55 -3.81 5.91
C CYS A 210 2.73 -3.90 4.63
N ALA A 211 1.91 -4.93 4.49
CA ALA A 211 0.99 -5.09 3.39
C ALA A 211 -0.43 -5.33 3.90
N SER A 212 -1.36 -4.50 3.48
CA SER A 212 -2.79 -4.61 3.76
C SER A 212 -3.51 -5.07 2.50
N ASN A 213 -4.22 -6.19 2.57
CA ASN A 213 -4.94 -6.76 1.45
C ASN A 213 -6.44 -6.86 1.72
N ARG A 214 -7.22 -6.96 0.66
CA ARG A 214 -8.65 -7.29 0.71
C ARG A 214 -8.86 -8.75 1.09
N VAL A 215 -10.07 -9.05 1.55
CA VAL A 215 -10.58 -10.41 1.82
C VAL A 215 -11.98 -10.57 1.22
N GLY A 216 -12.36 -11.79 0.87
CA GLY A 216 -13.69 -12.13 0.39
C GLY A 216 -13.79 -12.30 -1.13
N LEU A 217 -14.98 -12.67 -1.57
CA LEU A 217 -15.30 -12.88 -2.99
C LEU A 217 -15.99 -11.63 -3.54
N GLU A 218 -15.41 -11.03 -4.55
CA GLU A 218 -16.04 -9.96 -5.31
C GLU A 218 -16.39 -10.47 -6.72
N ARG A 219 -17.67 -10.39 -7.05
CA ARG A 219 -18.21 -10.83 -8.34
C ARG A 219 -18.12 -9.72 -9.36
N GLY A 220 -17.81 -10.07 -10.60
CA GLY A 220 -17.81 -9.20 -11.76
C GLY A 220 -18.64 -9.77 -12.90
N GLU A 221 -18.73 -9.04 -13.99
CA GLU A 221 -19.35 -9.55 -15.22
C GLU A 221 -18.38 -10.44 -16.01
N SER A 222 -17.10 -10.03 -16.04
CA SER A 222 -16.07 -10.75 -16.78
C SER A 222 -15.49 -11.91 -15.98
N CYS A 223 -15.33 -11.72 -14.66
CA CYS A 223 -14.81 -12.75 -13.78
C CYS A 223 -15.10 -12.44 -12.31
N ASP A 224 -14.99 -13.46 -11.47
CA ASP A 224 -14.98 -13.33 -10.02
C ASP A 224 -13.53 -13.32 -9.51
N ILE A 225 -13.23 -12.50 -8.51
CA ILE A 225 -11.94 -12.53 -7.81
C ILE A 225 -12.21 -12.86 -6.34
N ARG A 226 -11.55 -13.91 -5.84
CA ARG A 226 -11.47 -14.19 -4.42
C ARG A 226 -10.19 -13.56 -3.89
N PHE A 227 -10.33 -12.46 -3.17
CA PHE A 227 -9.23 -11.83 -2.45
C PHE A 227 -8.83 -12.73 -1.28
N PHE A 228 -7.55 -13.07 -1.21
CA PHE A 228 -7.07 -14.10 -0.30
C PHE A 228 -6.61 -13.58 1.06
N GLY A 229 -6.81 -12.30 1.37
CA GLY A 229 -6.35 -11.75 2.63
C GLY A 229 -4.84 -11.87 2.81
N ARG A 230 -4.40 -12.55 3.88
CA ARG A 230 -3.00 -12.78 4.22
C ARG A 230 -2.18 -11.50 4.40
N SER A 231 -2.84 -10.40 4.80
CA SER A 231 -2.17 -9.17 5.22
C SER A 231 -1.09 -9.48 6.25
N PHE A 232 0.02 -8.75 6.24
CA PHE A 232 1.12 -9.09 7.13
C PHE A 232 2.02 -7.90 7.44
N ILE A 233 2.83 -8.07 8.48
CA ILE A 233 3.88 -7.16 8.92
C ILE A 233 5.17 -7.96 9.04
N THR A 234 6.28 -7.44 8.50
CA THR A 234 7.61 -8.00 8.72
C THR A 234 8.43 -7.15 9.69
N ASP A 235 9.46 -7.76 10.29
CA ASP A 235 10.58 -7.03 10.88
C ASP A 235 11.59 -6.57 9.79
N GLU A 236 12.67 -5.95 10.21
CA GLU A 236 13.74 -5.47 9.33
C GLU A 236 14.61 -6.59 8.74
N ALA A 237 14.51 -7.80 9.27
CA ALA A 237 15.18 -8.98 8.76
C ALA A 237 14.35 -9.74 7.73
N GLY A 238 13.09 -9.31 7.52
CA GLY A 238 12.16 -9.94 6.61
C GLY A 238 11.35 -11.07 7.21
N SER A 239 11.41 -11.30 8.51
CA SER A 239 10.57 -12.28 9.18
C SER A 239 9.18 -11.70 9.42
N LYS A 240 8.13 -12.47 9.18
CA LYS A 240 6.77 -12.06 9.52
C LYS A 240 6.60 -12.01 11.05
N VAL A 241 6.22 -10.85 11.57
CA VAL A 241 5.90 -10.65 13.00
C VAL A 241 4.40 -10.71 13.27
N ALA A 242 3.58 -10.49 12.24
CA ALA A 242 2.14 -10.68 12.26
C ALA A 242 1.63 -11.07 10.86
N GLU A 243 0.63 -11.93 10.81
CA GLU A 243 -0.03 -12.36 9.56
C GLU A 243 -1.50 -12.64 9.83
N ALA A 244 -2.36 -12.19 8.92
CA ALA A 244 -3.79 -12.51 8.91
C ALA A 244 -4.04 -13.83 8.15
N ASP A 245 -5.16 -14.46 8.43
CA ASP A 245 -5.63 -15.59 7.65
C ASP A 245 -6.21 -15.17 6.28
N ARG A 246 -6.89 -16.08 5.60
CA ARG A 246 -7.43 -15.88 4.25
C ARG A 246 -8.86 -15.37 4.20
N GLU A 247 -9.56 -15.34 5.30
CA GLU A 247 -11.03 -15.19 5.30
C GLU A 247 -11.53 -14.12 6.24
N GLU A 248 -10.88 -13.92 7.39
CA GLU A 248 -11.38 -13.04 8.43
C GLU A 248 -10.97 -11.58 8.25
N GLU A 249 -11.89 -10.68 8.58
CA GLU A 249 -11.57 -9.26 8.76
C GLU A 249 -10.81 -9.09 10.06
N THR A 250 -9.67 -8.40 10.04
CA THR A 250 -8.81 -8.31 11.21
C THR A 250 -7.92 -7.07 11.23
N ILE A 251 -7.32 -6.81 12.38
CA ILE A 251 -6.32 -5.78 12.62
C ILE A 251 -5.07 -6.44 13.19
N LEU A 252 -4.00 -6.41 12.45
CA LEU A 252 -2.68 -6.82 12.89
C LEU A 252 -1.95 -5.65 13.53
N MET A 253 -1.12 -5.92 14.54
CA MET A 253 -0.33 -4.90 15.24
C MET A 253 1.12 -5.35 15.37
N ALA A 254 2.04 -4.40 15.22
CA ALA A 254 3.45 -4.55 15.59
C ALA A 254 4.03 -3.20 16.03
N SER A 255 5.11 -3.21 16.81
CA SER A 255 5.79 -2.01 17.27
C SER A 255 7.26 -2.02 16.88
N PHE A 256 7.80 -0.86 16.52
CA PHE A 256 9.16 -0.70 16.04
C PHE A 256 9.85 0.50 16.68
N ASP A 257 11.08 0.33 17.12
CA ASP A 257 12.01 1.42 17.47
C ASP A 257 12.76 1.86 16.19
N PHE A 258 12.26 2.90 15.51
CA PHE A 258 12.87 3.38 14.27
C PHE A 258 14.30 3.92 14.45
N GLU A 259 14.66 4.40 15.64
CA GLU A 259 16.05 4.82 15.88
C GLU A 259 16.99 3.63 15.98
N GLU A 260 16.57 2.57 16.64
CA GLU A 260 17.34 1.34 16.69
C GLU A 260 17.48 0.71 15.30
N LEU A 261 16.40 0.71 14.50
CA LEU A 261 16.45 0.26 13.10
C LEU A 261 17.42 1.08 12.25
N ARG A 262 17.46 2.40 12.41
CA ARG A 262 18.43 3.27 11.72
C ARG A 262 19.87 2.94 12.14
N LYS A 263 20.12 2.61 13.41
CA LYS A 263 21.44 2.16 13.89
C LYS A 263 21.83 0.82 13.25
N LYS A 264 20.94 -0.17 13.26
CA LYS A 264 21.16 -1.47 12.60
C LYS A 264 21.49 -1.31 11.13
N ARG A 265 20.69 -0.49 10.39
CA ARG A 265 20.92 -0.18 8.96
C ARG A 265 22.29 0.43 8.73
N LYS A 266 22.73 1.37 9.59
CA LYS A 266 24.06 1.98 9.53
C LYS A 266 25.17 0.96 9.75
N LEU A 267 25.01 0.04 10.71
CA LEU A 267 26.01 -1.00 11.02
C LEU A 267 26.15 -2.04 9.92
N MET A 268 25.07 -2.38 9.23
CA MET A 268 25.10 -3.34 8.11
C MET A 268 25.77 -2.79 6.84
N THR A 269 25.97 -1.48 6.74
CA THR A 269 26.73 -0.77 5.67
C THR A 269 26.25 -1.01 4.23
N LEU A 270 25.13 -1.67 4.00
CA LEU A 270 24.61 -2.02 2.67
C LEU A 270 24.45 -0.82 1.74
N PHE A 271 24.02 0.33 2.27
CA PHE A 271 23.84 1.54 1.47
C PHE A 271 25.17 2.23 1.13
N ARG A 272 26.19 2.12 1.99
CA ARG A 272 27.54 2.62 1.73
C ARG A 272 28.24 1.82 0.62
N ASP A 273 28.02 0.51 0.60
CA ASP A 273 28.74 -0.42 -0.28
C ASP A 273 28.05 -0.59 -1.65
N ARG A 274 27.00 0.21 -1.92
CA ARG A 274 26.36 0.25 -3.23
C ARG A 274 27.33 0.75 -4.31
N ARG A 275 27.16 0.23 -5.50
CA ARG A 275 27.96 0.58 -6.71
C ARG A 275 27.02 1.13 -7.80
N PRO A 276 26.47 2.37 -7.63
CA PRO A 276 25.48 2.93 -8.57
C PRO A 276 25.96 2.90 -10.02
N GLU A 277 27.27 3.08 -10.25
CA GLU A 277 27.88 3.05 -11.57
C GLU A 277 27.82 1.68 -12.28
N MET A 278 27.42 0.64 -11.57
CA MET A 278 27.19 -0.72 -12.10
C MET A 278 25.72 -1.02 -12.41
N TYR A 279 24.84 -0.07 -12.18
CA TYR A 279 23.39 -0.31 -12.24
C TYR A 279 22.71 0.31 -13.46
N ASP A 280 23.44 0.83 -14.43
CA ASP A 280 22.90 1.46 -15.64
C ASP A 280 21.96 0.53 -16.42
N VAL A 281 22.22 -0.77 -16.37
CA VAL A 281 21.37 -1.81 -16.96
C VAL A 281 19.92 -1.75 -16.44
N LEU A 282 19.69 -1.29 -15.20
CA LEU A 282 18.37 -1.12 -14.62
C LEU A 282 17.59 0.07 -15.19
N LEU A 283 18.25 0.95 -15.94
CA LEU A 283 17.64 2.11 -16.60
C LEU A 283 17.21 1.80 -18.04
N THR A 284 17.36 0.57 -18.47
CA THR A 284 16.99 0.08 -19.80
C THR A 284 15.84 -0.93 -19.70
N LEU A 285 15.03 -1.04 -20.76
CA LEU A 285 13.94 -2.04 -20.80
C LEU A 285 14.41 -3.45 -21.13
N ASP A 286 15.55 -3.58 -21.84
CA ASP A 286 16.01 -4.85 -22.41
C ASP A 286 17.40 -5.28 -21.91
N GLY A 287 17.99 -4.55 -20.97
CA GLY A 287 19.30 -4.84 -20.40
C GLY A 287 20.48 -4.43 -21.28
N ARG A 288 20.28 -3.70 -22.38
CA ARG A 288 21.35 -3.24 -23.26
C ARG A 288 21.81 -1.85 -22.85
N VAL A 289 23.03 -1.78 -22.36
CA VAL A 289 23.72 -0.52 -22.08
C VAL A 289 24.53 -0.16 -23.33
N SER A 290 24.21 0.99 -23.94
CA SER A 290 24.92 1.52 -25.15
C SER A 290 26.21 2.20 -24.79
#